data_952f57ad98ecfa0d8b77c860b875f4f1
#
_entry.id   952f57ad98ecfa0d8b77c860b875f4f1
#
_cell.length_a   1.000
_cell.length_b   1.000
_cell.length_c   1.000
_cell.angle_alpha   90.00
_cell.angle_beta   90.00
_cell.angle_gamma   90.00
#
_symmetry.space_group_name_H-M   'P 1'
#
loop_
_entity.id
_entity.type
_entity.pdbx_description
1 polymer ?
#
loop_
_entity_poly.entity_id
_entity_poly.type
_entity_poly.pdbx_seq_one_letter_code
_entity_poly.pdbx_strand_id
1 'polypeptide(L)'
;MYALAIIRYRRPLDEVMNVTEQHRAYLKELKEEGTLLASGPMDPRTGGVLLLRVPDDDVAGALDRVRDGDPYVTFGLGQYEIIPWKVGIGKDDLDKLG
;
A
#
# COMPACT_ATOMS: atom_id res chain seq x y z
N MET A 1 -6.54 -5.67 11.68
CA MET A 1 -5.39 -4.77 11.95
C MET A 1 -5.21 -3.81 10.80
N TYR A 2 -5.10 -2.54 11.10
CA TYR A 2 -4.75 -1.52 10.12
C TYR A 2 -3.24 -1.43 9.96
N ALA A 3 -2.79 -0.94 8.82
CA ALA A 3 -1.38 -0.67 8.57
C ALA A 3 -1.23 0.47 7.58
N LEU A 4 -0.14 1.20 7.70
CA LEU A 4 0.31 2.13 6.68
C LEU A 4 1.47 1.51 5.94
N ALA A 5 1.45 1.59 4.62
CA ALA A 5 2.60 1.26 3.80
C ALA A 5 3.09 2.52 3.11
N ILE A 6 4.33 2.88 3.36
CA ILE A 6 4.97 4.02 2.75
C ILE A 6 5.87 3.48 1.66
N ILE A 7 5.61 3.87 0.42
CA ILE A 7 6.39 3.45 -0.74
C ILE A 7 7.32 4.60 -1.09
N ARG A 8 8.62 4.34 -1.13
CA ARG A 8 9.62 5.32 -1.56
C ARG A 8 10.24 4.88 -2.86
N TYR A 9 10.28 5.78 -3.84
CA TYR A 9 10.87 5.47 -5.14
C TYR A 9 12.38 5.33 -5.00
N ARG A 10 12.93 4.32 -5.67
CA ARG A 10 14.36 4.00 -5.68
C ARG A 10 15.02 4.36 -7.01
N ARG A 11 14.22 4.74 -7.99
CA ARG A 11 14.64 5.08 -9.33
C ARG A 11 14.00 6.42 -9.74
N PRO A 12 14.53 7.08 -10.78
CA PRO A 12 13.94 8.32 -11.28
C PRO A 12 12.46 8.15 -11.63
N LEU A 13 11.70 9.23 -11.51
CA LEU A 13 10.25 9.21 -11.70
C LEU A 13 9.84 8.69 -13.07
N ASP A 14 10.59 9.00 -14.12
CA ASP A 14 10.28 8.52 -15.47
C ASP A 14 10.32 6.99 -15.56
N GLU A 15 11.25 6.34 -14.87
CA GLU A 15 11.30 4.88 -14.81
C GLU A 15 10.10 4.32 -14.03
N VAL A 16 9.75 4.95 -12.91
CA VAL A 16 8.60 4.56 -12.10
C VAL A 16 7.31 4.68 -12.91
N MET A 17 7.16 5.74 -13.68
CA MET A 17 5.97 5.98 -14.48
C MET A 17 5.74 4.91 -15.56
N ASN A 18 6.78 4.23 -16.02
CA ASN A 18 6.65 3.14 -16.98
C ASN A 18 5.89 1.93 -16.43
N VAL A 19 5.79 1.79 -15.11
CA VAL A 19 5.15 0.66 -14.43
C VAL A 19 3.90 1.09 -13.66
N THR A 20 3.55 2.37 -13.69
CA THR A 20 2.47 2.92 -12.87
C THR A 20 1.11 2.31 -13.18
N GLU A 21 0.81 1.99 -14.45
CA GLU A 21 -0.47 1.37 -14.79
C GLU A 21 -0.59 -0.03 -14.18
N GLN A 22 0.48 -0.82 -14.22
CA GLN A 22 0.50 -2.15 -13.60
C GLN A 22 0.34 -2.04 -12.07
N HIS A 23 1.02 -1.08 -11.45
CA HIS A 23 0.90 -0.80 -10.04
C HIS A 23 -0.55 -0.43 -9.67
N ARG A 24 -1.18 0.45 -10.44
CA ARG A 24 -2.59 0.84 -10.20
C ARG A 24 -3.55 -0.33 -10.36
N ALA A 25 -3.32 -1.19 -11.34
CA ALA A 25 -4.15 -2.38 -11.54
C ALA A 25 -4.04 -3.31 -10.32
N TYR A 26 -2.84 -3.48 -9.79
CA TYR A 26 -2.62 -4.27 -8.58
C TYR A 26 -3.36 -3.65 -7.37
N LEU A 27 -3.27 -2.32 -7.20
CA LEU A 27 -3.95 -1.64 -6.09
C LEU A 27 -5.48 -1.76 -6.20
N LYS A 28 -6.02 -1.76 -7.41
CA LYS A 28 -7.46 -1.97 -7.62
C LYS A 28 -7.89 -3.36 -7.16
N GLU A 29 -7.09 -4.39 -7.41
CA GLU A 29 -7.37 -5.74 -6.91
C GLU A 29 -7.39 -5.76 -5.38
N LEU A 30 -6.42 -5.11 -4.73
CA LEU A 30 -6.39 -5.02 -3.28
C LEU A 30 -7.60 -4.25 -2.74
N LYS A 31 -8.06 -3.24 -3.45
CA LYS A 31 -9.26 -2.48 -3.07
C LYS A 31 -10.51 -3.34 -3.14
N GLU A 32 -10.65 -4.13 -4.20
CA GLU A 32 -11.78 -5.05 -4.38
C GLU A 32 -11.80 -6.14 -3.31
N GLU A 33 -10.64 -6.61 -2.88
CA GLU A 33 -10.52 -7.59 -1.80
C GLU A 33 -10.85 -7.01 -0.42
N GLY A 34 -10.89 -5.69 -0.28
CA GLY A 34 -11.06 -5.02 1.01
C GLY A 34 -9.76 -4.83 1.78
N THR A 35 -8.62 -5.19 1.21
CA THR A 35 -7.30 -5.02 1.84
C THR A 35 -6.83 -3.57 1.77
N LEU A 36 -7.05 -2.89 0.64
CA LEU A 36 -6.69 -1.48 0.47
C LEU A 36 -7.91 -0.61 0.74
N LEU A 37 -7.78 0.35 1.64
CA LEU A 37 -8.85 1.31 1.94
C LEU A 37 -8.66 2.62 1.18
N ALA A 38 -7.44 3.10 1.09
CA ALA A 38 -7.11 4.35 0.41
C ALA A 38 -5.65 4.33 -0.02
N SER A 39 -5.32 5.05 -1.07
CA SER A 39 -3.94 5.21 -1.53
C SER A 39 -3.78 6.49 -2.34
N GLY A 40 -2.56 6.95 -2.48
CA GLY A 40 -2.23 8.07 -3.32
C GLY A 40 -0.75 8.39 -3.30
N PRO A 41 -0.28 9.16 -4.30
CA PRO A 41 1.11 9.61 -4.32
C PRO A 41 1.36 10.65 -3.25
N MET A 42 2.60 10.74 -2.80
CA MET A 42 3.06 11.84 -1.93
C MET A 42 3.20 13.13 -2.75
N ASP A 43 3.14 14.25 -2.08
CA ASP A 43 3.41 15.57 -2.65
C ASP A 43 4.59 16.21 -1.89
N PRO A 44 5.75 16.41 -2.52
CA PRO A 44 6.10 16.09 -3.91
C PRO A 44 6.16 14.59 -4.17
N ARG A 45 6.05 14.20 -5.44
CA ARG A 45 5.91 12.80 -5.84
C ARG A 45 7.23 12.03 -5.73
N THR A 46 7.57 11.62 -4.52
CA THR A 46 8.76 10.82 -4.21
C THR A 46 8.39 9.39 -3.80
N GLY A 47 7.11 9.08 -3.79
CA GLY A 47 6.56 7.80 -3.39
C GLY A 47 5.05 7.89 -3.24
N GLY A 48 4.48 6.99 -2.45
CA GLY A 48 3.06 6.96 -2.17
C GLY A 48 2.77 6.37 -0.80
N VAL A 49 1.49 6.41 -0.41
CA VAL A 49 1.04 5.86 0.86
C VAL A 49 -0.18 4.97 0.61
N LEU A 50 -0.21 3.83 1.28
CA LEU A 50 -1.35 2.93 1.29
C LEU A 50 -1.90 2.84 2.71
N LEU A 51 -3.23 2.94 2.85
CA LEU A 51 -3.91 2.56 4.08
C LEU A 51 -4.51 1.18 3.89
N LEU A 52 -4.06 0.22 4.70
CA LEU A 52 -4.38 -1.19 4.56
C LEU A 52 -5.17 -1.70 5.77
N ARG A 53 -5.97 -2.73 5.52
CA ARG A 53 -6.62 -3.53 6.56
C ARG A 53 -6.38 -5.00 6.27
N VAL A 54 -5.80 -5.72 7.23
CA VAL A 54 -5.44 -7.13 7.08
C VAL A 54 -6.01 -7.95 8.25
N PRO A 55 -6.15 -9.29 8.09
CA PRO A 55 -6.66 -10.14 9.16
C PRO A 55 -5.77 -10.09 10.40
N ASP A 56 -6.39 -10.11 11.58
CA ASP A 56 -5.67 -10.07 12.85
C ASP A 56 -4.84 -11.32 13.13
N ASP A 57 -5.21 -12.44 12.50
CA ASP A 57 -4.53 -13.72 12.69
C ASP A 57 -3.35 -13.94 11.74
N ASP A 58 -3.10 -13.02 10.80
CA ASP A 58 -1.99 -13.14 9.84
C ASP A 58 -1.49 -11.78 9.40
N VAL A 59 -1.19 -10.90 10.35
CA VAL A 59 -0.80 -9.51 10.04
C VAL A 59 0.49 -9.47 9.21
N ALA A 60 1.55 -10.11 9.69
CA ALA A 60 2.85 -10.07 9.02
C ALA A 60 2.80 -10.72 7.63
N GLY A 61 2.18 -11.88 7.53
CA GLY A 61 2.09 -12.60 6.25
C GLY A 61 1.27 -11.85 5.22
N ALA A 62 0.14 -11.26 5.64
CA ALA A 62 -0.71 -10.49 4.74
C ALA A 62 0.01 -9.23 4.23
N LEU A 63 0.73 -8.52 5.12
CA LEU A 63 1.47 -7.33 4.73
C LEU A 63 2.65 -7.65 3.80
N ASP A 64 3.34 -8.76 4.05
CA ASP A 64 4.41 -9.23 3.16
C ASP A 64 3.88 -9.53 1.75
N ARG A 65 2.71 -10.16 1.65
CA ARG A 65 2.08 -10.44 0.35
C ARG A 65 1.71 -9.16 -0.40
N VAL A 66 1.22 -8.14 0.32
CA VAL A 66 0.91 -6.85 -0.30
C VAL A 66 2.17 -6.23 -0.92
N ARG A 67 3.26 -6.19 -0.16
CA ARG A 67 4.54 -5.67 -0.65
C ARG A 67 5.06 -6.46 -1.84
N ASP A 68 5.11 -7.78 -1.70
CA ASP A 68 5.76 -8.65 -2.68
C ASP A 68 4.99 -8.74 -3.99
N GLY A 69 3.68 -8.49 -3.97
CA GLY A 69 2.84 -8.48 -5.18
C GLY A 69 2.88 -7.19 -5.97
N ASP A 70 3.44 -6.11 -5.41
CA ASP A 70 3.45 -4.82 -6.09
C ASP A 70 4.52 -4.79 -7.20
N PRO A 71 4.13 -4.46 -8.45
CA PRO A 71 5.09 -4.31 -9.55
C PRO A 71 6.24 -3.36 -9.26
N TYR A 72 6.03 -2.30 -8.47
CA TYR A 72 7.12 -1.40 -8.08
C TYR A 72 8.22 -2.15 -7.32
N VAL A 73 7.86 -3.10 -6.49
CA VAL A 73 8.84 -3.93 -5.76
C VAL A 73 9.47 -4.96 -6.70
N THR A 74 8.66 -5.64 -7.50
CA THR A 74 9.13 -6.66 -8.46
C THR A 74 10.18 -6.11 -9.40
N PHE A 75 10.00 -4.88 -9.88
CA PHE A 75 10.92 -4.25 -10.82
C PHE A 75 12.00 -3.39 -10.15
N GLY A 76 12.08 -3.41 -8.82
CA GLY A 76 13.11 -2.67 -8.09
C GLY A 76 12.96 -1.14 -8.14
N LEU A 77 11.74 -0.64 -8.37
CA LEU A 77 11.46 0.79 -8.52
C LEU A 77 11.06 1.47 -7.23
N GLY A 78 10.60 0.71 -6.24
CA GLY A 78 10.15 1.24 -4.97
C GLY A 78 10.46 0.30 -3.81
N GLN A 79 10.49 0.87 -2.64
CA GLN A 79 10.71 0.15 -1.39
C GLN A 79 9.59 0.48 -0.43
N TYR A 80 9.05 -0.55 0.25
CA TYR A 80 8.01 -0.40 1.24
C TYR A 80 8.59 -0.22 2.63
N GLU A 81 8.04 0.72 3.37
CA GLU A 81 8.10 0.76 4.83
C GLU A 81 6.69 0.49 5.34
N ILE A 82 6.52 -0.59 6.11
CA ILE A 82 5.20 -1.02 6.59
C ILE A 82 5.12 -0.77 8.08
N ILE A 83 4.05 -0.08 8.49
CA ILE A 83 3.81 0.28 9.88
C ILE A 83 2.46 -0.30 10.28
N PRO A 84 2.41 -1.42 11.04
CA PRO A 84 1.17 -1.87 11.64
C PRO A 84 0.67 -0.78 12.60
N TRP A 85 -0.63 -0.48 12.52
CA TRP A 85 -1.18 0.69 13.20
C TRP A 85 -2.40 0.32 14.02
N LYS A 86 -2.27 0.46 15.34
CA LYS A 86 -3.41 0.31 16.25
C LYS A 86 -4.16 1.64 16.28
N VAL A 87 -5.15 1.78 15.44
CA VAL A 87 -5.94 3.00 15.35
C VAL A 87 -6.74 3.17 16.64
N GLY A 88 -6.68 4.36 17.22
CA GLY A 88 -7.48 4.72 18.38
C GLY A 88 -8.65 5.61 17.98
N ILE A 89 -8.46 6.92 18.04
CA ILE A 89 -9.48 7.90 17.65
C ILE A 89 -9.78 7.75 16.17
N GLY A 90 -11.03 7.56 15.81
CA GLY A 90 -11.46 7.39 14.43
C GLY A 90 -11.54 5.95 13.95
N LYS A 91 -11.22 4.97 14.82
CA LYS A 91 -11.27 3.56 14.43
C LYS A 91 -12.65 3.14 13.98
N ASP A 92 -13.70 3.58 14.66
CA ASP A 92 -15.08 3.20 14.32
C ASP A 92 -15.46 3.69 12.92
N ASP A 93 -14.97 4.85 12.51
CA ASP A 93 -15.21 5.37 11.16
C ASP A 93 -14.45 4.55 10.12
N LEU A 94 -13.22 4.17 10.41
CA LEU A 94 -12.44 3.30 9.52
C LEU A 94 -13.08 1.92 9.38
N ASP A 95 -13.61 1.37 10.47
CA ASP A 95 -14.25 0.04 10.46
C ASP A 95 -15.48 0.00 9.55
N LYS A 96 -16.09 1.14 9.25
CA LYS A 96 -17.24 1.25 8.34
C LYS A 96 -16.83 1.28 6.86
N LEU A 97 -15.57 1.49 6.56
CA LEU A 97 -15.07 1.52 5.19
C LEU A 97 -14.99 0.10 4.60
N GLY A 98 -15.33 -0.01 3.37
CA GLY A 98 -15.19 -1.23 2.62
C GLY A 98 -16.14 -2.30 2.95
#